data_3db3274cb51afd2d05cb1855e7ca405b
#
_entry.id   3db3274cb51afd2d05cb1855e7ca405b
#
_cell.length_a   1.000
_cell.length_b   1.000
_cell.length_c   1.000
_cell.angle_alpha   90.00
_cell.angle_beta   90.00
_cell.angle_gamma   90.00
#
_symmetry.space_group_name_H-M   'P 1'
#
loop_
_entity.id
_entity.type
_entity.pdbx_description
1 polymer ?
#
loop_
_entity_poly.entity_id
_entity_poly.type
_entity_poly.pdbx_seq_one_letter_code
_entity_poly.pdbx_strand_id
1 'polypeptide(L)'
;SATGLMEGSLRNGARQRVLSLVNGAFSDRFHKIALACGFEADVLEAEWGSIHEPARLADALKGGRYDAVTVAHSETSTGALNPIAELAKVAHAAGDVVLLVDSVTGVAGVPVERDARALDFVLTVFMFRGVGV
;
A
#
# COMPACT_ATOMS: atom_id res chain seq x y z
N SER A 1 -7.47 -1.57 14.80
CA SER A 1 -7.70 -2.55 13.74
C SER A 1 -6.90 -2.17 12.49
N ALA A 2 -6.63 -3.13 11.63
CA ALA A 2 -5.95 -2.88 10.35
C ALA A 2 -6.70 -1.83 9.50
N THR A 3 -8.02 -1.92 9.45
CA THR A 3 -8.89 -0.95 8.75
C THR A 3 -8.71 0.47 9.28
N GLY A 4 -8.65 0.65 10.61
CA GLY A 4 -8.41 1.97 11.23
C GLY A 4 -7.02 2.52 10.92
N LEU A 5 -5.99 1.67 10.79
CA LEU A 5 -4.65 2.09 10.38
C LEU A 5 -4.59 2.49 8.90
N MET A 6 -5.28 1.76 8.01
CA MET A 6 -5.42 2.15 6.61
C MET A 6 -6.06 3.53 6.48
N GLU A 7 -7.17 3.78 7.18
CA GLU A 7 -7.81 5.09 7.24
C GLU A 7 -6.87 6.16 7.78
N GLY A 8 -6.21 5.90 8.91
CA GLY A 8 -5.26 6.82 9.53
C GLY A 8 -4.11 7.19 8.62
N SER A 9 -3.56 6.23 7.87
CA SER A 9 -2.47 6.49 6.92
C SER A 9 -2.93 7.37 5.75
N LEU A 10 -4.11 7.10 5.21
CA LEU A 10 -4.69 7.91 4.14
C LEU A 10 -4.92 9.36 4.60
N ARG A 11 -5.54 9.56 5.77
CA ARG A 11 -5.81 10.90 6.28
C ARG A 11 -4.56 11.72 6.62
N ASN A 12 -3.44 11.05 6.90
CA ASN A 12 -2.18 11.72 7.21
C ASN A 12 -1.21 11.79 6.02
N GLY A 13 -1.29 10.86 5.07
CA GLY A 13 -0.35 10.73 3.96
C GLY A 13 -0.89 11.22 2.62
N ALA A 14 -2.17 11.05 2.34
CA ALA A 14 -2.78 11.52 1.10
C ALA A 14 -3.34 12.94 1.24
N ARG A 15 -3.35 13.68 0.13
CA ARG A 15 -3.91 15.05 0.09
C ARG A 15 -5.22 15.10 -0.70
N GLN A 16 -5.25 14.55 -1.91
CA GLN A 16 -6.40 14.65 -2.78
C GLN A 16 -6.62 13.38 -3.61
N ARG A 17 -5.60 12.87 -4.29
CA ARG A 17 -5.77 11.81 -5.28
C ARG A 17 -4.85 10.62 -5.04
N VAL A 18 -5.45 9.46 -4.91
CA VAL A 18 -4.80 8.20 -4.54
C VAL A 18 -4.81 7.23 -5.73
N LEU A 19 -3.69 6.58 -5.99
CA LEU A 19 -3.62 5.42 -6.87
C LEU A 19 -3.54 4.15 -6.02
N SER A 20 -4.53 3.30 -6.09
CA SER A 20 -4.59 2.04 -5.34
C SER A 20 -4.09 0.89 -6.20
N LEU A 21 -3.03 0.21 -5.75
CA LEU A 21 -2.52 -1.01 -6.37
C LEU A 21 -3.33 -2.19 -5.85
N VAL A 22 -4.19 -2.77 -6.72
CA VAL A 22 -5.13 -3.83 -6.33
C VAL A 22 -4.75 -5.16 -7.01
N ASN A 23 -4.44 -6.18 -6.19
CA ASN A 23 -4.16 -7.55 -6.62
C ASN A 23 -4.77 -8.61 -5.68
N GLY A 24 -5.72 -8.21 -4.84
CA GLY A 24 -6.45 -9.09 -3.94
C GLY A 24 -7.42 -8.34 -3.03
N ALA A 25 -8.00 -9.06 -2.06
CA ALA A 25 -9.08 -8.56 -1.22
C ALA A 25 -8.65 -7.45 -0.24
N PHE A 26 -7.42 -7.50 0.27
CA PHE A 26 -6.94 -6.50 1.25
C PHE A 26 -6.55 -5.20 0.55
N SER A 27 -5.92 -5.27 -0.60
CA SER A 27 -5.62 -4.10 -1.42
C SER A 27 -6.90 -3.45 -1.97
N ASP A 28 -7.91 -4.23 -2.37
CA ASP A 28 -9.23 -3.72 -2.73
C ASP A 28 -9.93 -3.03 -1.55
N ARG A 29 -9.79 -3.58 -0.33
CA ARG A 29 -10.30 -2.93 0.88
C ARG A 29 -9.62 -1.57 1.11
N PHE A 30 -8.32 -1.46 0.91
CA PHE A 30 -7.59 -0.21 1.05
C PHE A 30 -8.12 0.86 0.07
N HIS A 31 -8.38 0.46 -1.18
CA HIS A 31 -9.04 1.32 -2.17
C HIS A 31 -10.43 1.80 -1.71
N LYS A 32 -11.28 0.89 -1.24
CA LYS A 32 -12.62 1.23 -0.73
C LYS A 32 -12.58 2.20 0.45
N ILE A 33 -11.60 2.06 1.34
CA ILE A 33 -11.38 2.98 2.45
C ILE A 33 -10.97 4.37 1.92
N ALA A 34 -10.12 4.46 0.90
CA ALA A 34 -9.75 5.73 0.30
C ALA A 34 -10.98 6.48 -0.25
N LEU A 35 -11.86 5.77 -0.96
CA LEU A 35 -13.12 6.34 -1.44
C LEU A 35 -14.04 6.77 -0.28
N ALA A 36 -14.18 5.94 0.76
CA ALA A 36 -15.01 6.26 1.94
C ALA A 36 -14.48 7.45 2.73
N CYS A 37 -13.16 7.69 2.70
CA CYS A 37 -12.53 8.88 3.29
C CYS A 37 -12.70 10.16 2.46
N GLY A 38 -13.28 10.06 1.26
CA GLY A 38 -13.55 11.19 0.38
C GLY A 38 -12.42 11.54 -0.59
N PHE A 39 -11.39 10.69 -0.73
CA PHE A 39 -10.34 10.90 -1.72
C PHE A 39 -10.83 10.53 -3.14
N GLU A 40 -10.30 11.23 -4.13
CA GLU A 40 -10.33 10.72 -5.50
C GLU A 40 -9.38 9.52 -5.59
N ALA A 41 -9.89 8.34 -5.91
CA ALA A 41 -9.08 7.14 -5.93
C ALA A 41 -9.30 6.34 -7.21
N ASP A 42 -8.19 6.13 -7.93
CA ASP A 42 -8.14 5.27 -9.11
C ASP A 42 -7.49 3.92 -8.73
N VAL A 43 -7.72 2.91 -9.54
CA VAL A 43 -7.15 1.57 -9.37
C VAL A 43 -6.14 1.28 -10.48
N LEU A 44 -4.97 0.79 -10.08
CA LEU A 44 -4.07 0.05 -10.95
C LEU A 44 -4.21 -1.43 -10.61
N GLU A 45 -4.92 -2.15 -11.46
CA GLU A 45 -5.24 -3.55 -11.21
C GLU A 45 -4.14 -4.47 -11.74
N ALA A 46 -3.77 -5.49 -10.96
CA ALA A 46 -3.04 -6.65 -11.41
C ALA A 46 -3.91 -7.89 -11.24
N GLU A 47 -3.65 -8.93 -12.01
CA GLU A 47 -4.34 -10.20 -11.84
C GLU A 47 -4.16 -10.72 -10.40
N TRP A 48 -5.24 -11.22 -9.81
CA TRP A 48 -5.19 -11.75 -8.44
C TRP A 48 -4.18 -12.92 -8.35
N GLY A 49 -3.25 -12.80 -7.41
CA GLY A 49 -2.12 -13.72 -7.28
C GLY A 49 -0.84 -13.27 -8.00
N SER A 50 -0.92 -12.25 -8.85
CA SER A 50 0.24 -11.62 -9.47
C SER A 50 0.74 -10.43 -8.66
N ILE A 51 2.02 -10.08 -8.84
CA ILE A 51 2.63 -8.89 -8.24
C ILE A 51 2.36 -7.65 -9.10
N HIS A 52 2.49 -6.47 -8.48
CA HIS A 52 2.53 -5.21 -9.24
C HIS A 52 3.92 -4.98 -9.83
N GLU A 53 3.98 -4.89 -11.15
CA GLU A 53 5.20 -4.58 -11.88
C GLU A 53 5.59 -3.10 -11.69
N PRO A 54 6.82 -2.78 -11.23
CA PRO A 54 7.24 -1.38 -11.04
C PRO A 54 7.12 -0.53 -12.30
N ALA A 55 7.35 -1.10 -13.48
CA ALA A 55 7.21 -0.39 -14.75
C ALA A 55 5.76 0.07 -15.02
N ARG A 56 4.76 -0.73 -14.65
CA ARG A 56 3.34 -0.35 -14.77
C ARG A 56 2.98 0.79 -13.84
N LEU A 57 3.53 0.78 -12.62
CA LEU A 57 3.36 1.89 -11.69
C LEU A 57 4.01 3.17 -12.24
N ALA A 58 5.24 3.07 -12.77
CA ALA A 58 5.92 4.21 -13.37
C ALA A 58 5.09 4.84 -14.51
N ASP A 59 4.50 4.01 -15.38
CA ASP A 59 3.64 4.49 -16.45
C ASP A 59 2.37 5.16 -15.92
N ALA A 60 1.72 4.59 -14.90
CA ALA A 60 0.53 5.15 -14.29
C ALA A 60 0.77 6.50 -13.58
N LEU A 61 1.98 6.71 -13.05
CA LEU A 61 2.36 7.96 -12.38
C LEU A 61 2.83 9.05 -13.35
N LYS A 62 3.05 8.74 -14.62
CA LYS A 62 3.33 9.76 -15.66
C LYS A 62 2.17 10.74 -15.75
N GLY A 63 2.45 12.03 -15.63
CA GLY A 63 1.43 13.08 -15.67
C GLY A 63 1.10 13.71 -14.31
N GLY A 64 1.70 13.24 -13.21
CA GLY A 64 1.71 13.92 -11.91
C GLY A 64 0.34 14.09 -11.23
N ARG A 65 -0.61 13.18 -11.48
CA ARG A 65 -1.99 13.30 -10.98
C ARG A 65 -2.18 12.84 -9.55
N TYR A 66 -1.31 11.96 -9.07
CA TYR A 66 -1.45 11.29 -7.76
C TYR A 66 -0.50 11.88 -6.74
N ASP A 67 -0.95 12.01 -5.53
CA ASP A 67 -0.14 12.41 -4.37
C ASP A 67 0.12 11.27 -3.39
N ALA A 68 -0.60 10.16 -3.53
CA ALA A 68 -0.35 8.95 -2.75
C ALA A 68 -0.59 7.68 -3.58
N VAL A 69 0.13 6.62 -3.23
CA VAL A 69 -0.05 5.25 -3.74
C VAL A 69 -0.30 4.33 -2.57
N THR A 70 -1.33 3.48 -2.63
CA THR A 70 -1.57 2.42 -1.63
C THR A 70 -1.20 1.06 -2.17
N VAL A 71 -0.61 0.21 -1.33
CA VAL A 71 -0.24 -1.16 -1.69
C VAL A 71 -0.29 -2.10 -0.48
N ALA A 72 -0.73 -3.34 -0.68
CA ALA A 72 -0.52 -4.42 0.28
C ALA A 72 0.85 -5.07 0.02
N HIS A 73 1.72 -5.15 1.05
CA HIS A 73 3.02 -5.81 0.93
C HIS A 73 2.82 -7.31 0.67
N SER A 74 2.14 -7.99 1.58
CA SER A 74 1.73 -9.38 1.43
C SER A 74 0.20 -9.43 1.31
N GLU A 75 -0.28 -9.73 0.11
CA GLU A 75 -1.70 -9.90 -0.17
C GLU A 75 -2.12 -11.32 0.21
N THR A 76 -2.50 -11.51 1.46
CA THR A 76 -2.76 -12.85 2.02
C THR A 76 -3.95 -13.55 1.40
N SER A 77 -4.88 -12.83 0.79
CA SER A 77 -6.01 -13.44 0.07
C SER A 77 -5.58 -14.21 -1.18
N THR A 78 -4.41 -13.88 -1.73
CA THR A 78 -3.89 -14.47 -2.98
C THR A 78 -2.50 -15.06 -2.85
N GLY A 79 -1.77 -14.75 -1.77
CA GLY A 79 -0.37 -15.16 -1.56
C GLY A 79 0.66 -14.31 -2.32
N ALA A 80 0.25 -13.24 -2.98
CA ALA A 80 1.16 -12.36 -3.71
C ALA A 80 2.01 -11.52 -2.73
N LEU A 81 3.31 -11.44 -2.99
CA LEU A 81 4.26 -10.60 -2.26
C LEU A 81 4.77 -9.49 -3.19
N ASN A 82 4.29 -8.27 -2.97
CA ASN A 82 4.62 -7.13 -3.82
C ASN A 82 6.05 -6.60 -3.56
N PRO A 83 6.79 -6.19 -4.60
CA PRO A 83 8.18 -5.71 -4.51
C PRO A 83 8.22 -4.26 -4.00
N ILE A 84 8.01 -4.08 -2.69
CA ILE A 84 7.80 -2.76 -2.07
C ILE A 84 8.99 -1.83 -2.27
N ALA A 85 10.24 -2.32 -2.21
CA ALA A 85 11.43 -1.48 -2.40
C ALA A 85 11.49 -0.84 -3.79
N GLU A 86 11.15 -1.61 -4.82
CA GLU A 86 11.14 -1.16 -6.20
C GLU A 86 9.95 -0.22 -6.46
N LEU A 87 8.78 -0.52 -5.89
CA LEU A 87 7.61 0.35 -5.97
C LEU A 87 7.85 1.69 -5.26
N ALA A 88 8.53 1.70 -4.11
CA ALA A 88 8.91 2.92 -3.40
C ALA A 88 9.84 3.81 -4.24
N LYS A 89 10.86 3.22 -4.87
CA LYS A 89 11.75 3.96 -5.77
C LYS A 89 11.00 4.63 -6.91
N VAL A 90 10.03 3.91 -7.50
CA VAL A 90 9.20 4.44 -8.59
C VAL A 90 8.31 5.58 -8.10
N ALA A 91 7.65 5.42 -6.94
CA ALA A 91 6.79 6.45 -6.38
C ALA A 91 7.58 7.73 -6.10
N HIS A 92 8.73 7.63 -5.44
CA HIS A 92 9.59 8.78 -5.13
C HIS A 92 10.19 9.44 -6.38
N ALA A 93 10.53 8.65 -7.41
CA ALA A 93 11.01 9.19 -8.68
C ALA A 93 9.93 9.98 -9.44
N ALA A 94 8.67 9.74 -9.17
CA ALA A 94 7.55 10.45 -9.79
C ALA A 94 7.29 11.84 -9.18
N GLY A 95 7.97 12.20 -8.08
CA GLY A 95 7.86 13.49 -7.39
C GLY A 95 7.34 13.34 -5.96
N ASP A 96 6.49 14.28 -5.52
CA ASP A 96 5.93 14.30 -4.17
C ASP A 96 4.74 13.32 -4.04
N VAL A 97 5.06 12.02 -4.17
CA VAL A 97 4.11 10.92 -4.08
C VAL A 97 4.46 10.04 -2.88
N VAL A 98 3.54 9.93 -1.94
CA VAL A 98 3.69 9.13 -0.71
C VAL A 98 3.31 7.68 -0.96
N LEU A 99 4.12 6.72 -0.53
CA LEU A 99 3.78 5.30 -0.59
C LEU A 99 3.23 4.82 0.76
N LEU A 100 1.97 4.41 0.77
CA LEU A 100 1.24 3.87 1.92
C LEU A 100 1.20 2.34 1.83
N VAL A 101 1.95 1.67 2.70
CA VAL A 101 2.14 0.21 2.66
C VAL A 101 1.37 -0.47 3.78
N ASP A 102 0.42 -1.33 3.42
CA ASP A 102 -0.15 -2.29 4.36
C ASP A 102 0.79 -3.50 4.50
N SER A 103 1.43 -3.61 5.65
CA SER A 103 2.32 -4.71 5.98
C SER A 103 1.88 -5.48 7.24
N VAL A 104 0.58 -5.55 7.49
CA VAL A 104 0.01 -6.23 8.67
C VAL A 104 0.49 -7.68 8.77
N THR A 105 0.60 -8.38 7.66
CA THR A 105 1.10 -9.76 7.60
C THR A 105 2.55 -9.86 7.14
N GLY A 106 3.13 -8.77 6.64
CA GLY A 106 4.49 -8.75 6.11
C GLY A 106 5.58 -8.59 7.17
N VAL A 107 5.31 -7.82 8.23
CA VAL A 107 6.34 -7.40 9.22
C VAL A 107 6.99 -8.57 9.97
N ALA A 108 6.28 -9.65 10.22
CA ALA A 108 6.82 -10.82 10.92
C ALA A 108 7.36 -11.92 10.00
N GLY A 109 7.02 -11.88 8.70
CA GLY A 109 7.36 -12.93 7.74
C GLY A 109 8.36 -12.51 6.67
N VAL A 110 8.55 -11.21 6.45
CA VAL A 110 9.47 -10.67 5.42
C VAL A 110 10.19 -9.45 5.96
N PRO A 111 11.46 -9.23 5.61
CA PRO A 111 12.18 -8.04 6.04
C PRO A 111 11.48 -6.76 5.55
N VAL A 112 11.05 -5.91 6.47
CA VAL A 112 10.54 -4.56 6.19
C VAL A 112 11.57 -3.56 6.69
N GLU A 113 12.50 -3.22 5.84
CA GLU A 113 13.56 -2.25 6.13
C GLU A 113 13.08 -0.85 5.75
N ARG A 114 12.26 -0.24 6.62
CA ARG A 114 11.63 1.06 6.36
C ARG A 114 12.66 2.12 5.95
N ASP A 115 13.71 2.28 6.71
CA ASP A 115 14.69 3.35 6.49
C ASP A 115 15.60 3.06 5.28
N ALA A 116 15.99 1.81 5.06
CA ALA A 116 16.80 1.41 3.90
C ALA A 116 16.01 1.45 2.59
N ARG A 117 14.67 1.35 2.65
CA ARG A 117 13.78 1.36 1.49
C ARG A 117 13.04 2.68 1.29
N ALA A 118 13.32 3.69 2.14
CA ALA A 118 12.67 5.01 2.11
C ALA A 118 11.12 4.92 2.04
N LEU A 119 10.51 4.06 2.88
CA LEU A 119 9.07 3.91 2.93
C LEU A 119 8.45 5.03 3.76
N ASP A 120 7.46 5.72 3.21
CA ASP A 120 6.81 6.87 3.86
C ASP A 120 5.94 6.43 5.04
N PHE A 121 5.06 5.46 4.80
CA PHE A 121 4.19 4.90 5.81
C PHE A 121 4.12 3.38 5.69
N VAL A 122 4.41 2.68 6.77
CA VAL A 122 4.22 1.24 6.91
C VAL A 122 3.21 0.96 8.00
N LEU A 123 2.10 0.31 7.65
CA LEU A 123 1.05 -0.06 8.58
C LEU A 123 1.28 -1.49 9.04
N THR A 124 1.28 -1.69 10.35
CA THR A 124 1.32 -3.03 10.93
C THR A 124 0.47 -3.08 12.20
N VAL A 125 -0.13 -4.23 12.46
CA VAL A 125 -0.85 -4.51 13.71
C VAL A 125 -0.21 -5.71 14.37
N PHE A 126 0.31 -5.52 15.57
CA PHE A 126 0.67 -6.65 16.43
C PHE A 126 -0.59 -7.19 17.11
N MET A 127 -1.02 -8.38 16.71
CA MET A 127 -2.05 -9.10 17.45
C MET A 127 -1.38 -9.90 18.57
N PHE A 128 -1.42 -9.38 19.78
CA PHE A 128 -1.15 -10.18 20.97
C PHE A 128 -2.33 -11.14 21.18
N ARG A 129 -2.17 -12.39 20.83
CA ARG A 129 -3.01 -13.43 21.40
C ARG A 129 -2.60 -13.54 22.86
N GLY A 130 -3.44 -13.02 23.77
CA GLY A 130 -3.31 -13.32 25.17
C GLY A 130 -3.37 -14.83 25.33
N VAL A 131 -2.23 -15.45 25.70
CA VAL A 131 -2.24 -16.80 26.24
C VAL A 131 -2.91 -16.63 27.59
N GLY A 132 -4.18 -17.04 27.69
CA GLY A 132 -4.85 -17.15 28.98
C GLY A 132 -4.04 -18.11 29.83
N VAL A 133 -3.58 -17.62 30.95
CA VAL A 133 -3.07 -18.43 32.07
C VAL A 133 -4.27 -19.00 32.79
#